data_ecab8196a93b6716731a0b1d7aa6932a
#
_entry.id   ecab8196a93b6716731a0b1d7aa6932a
#
_cell.length_a   1.000
_cell.length_b   1.000
_cell.length_c   1.000
_cell.angle_alpha   90.00
_cell.angle_beta   90.00
_cell.angle_gamma   90.00
#
_symmetry.space_group_name_H-M   'P 1'
#
loop_
_entity.id
_entity.type
_entity.pdbx_description
1 polymer ?
#
loop_
_entity_poly.entity_id
_entity_poly.type
_entity_poly.pdbx_seq_one_letter_code
_entity_poly.pdbx_strand_id
1 'polypeptide(L)'
;EYTIDIFFAQTWYDRRLKFNSTIKVLRLNSNMVGKIWIPDTFFRNSKKADAHWITTPNRMLRIWNDGRVLYTLRLTIDAECQLQLHNFPMDVHSCPLEFSSYGYPREEIIYQWKRSSVEVGDTRSWRLYQFAFTGLRNTTEVVKTTSGDYVVMSVYFNLSRRMGYFTIQTYIPCTLIVVLSWVSFWINKDAVPARTSLGITTVLTMTTLSTIARKSLPKVSYVTAMDLFVSVCFIFVFSALVEYGTLHYFVSNRKPSKDKDKKKKNPVCIFLPARSEIQLGSLRESTIQMNNATHLQERDEEYGYECLDGKDCASFFCCFEDCRTGAWRHGRIHIRIAKMDSYARIFFPTAFCLFNLVYWVSYLYL
;
A
#
# COMPACT_ATOMS: atom_id res chain seq x y z
N GLU A 1 -6.44 21.02 -2.40
CA GLU A 1 -7.57 21.92 -2.67
C GLU A 1 -8.86 21.29 -2.17
N TYR A 2 -9.72 22.09 -1.54
CA TYR A 2 -10.99 21.64 -1.00
C TYR A 2 -12.05 22.71 -1.20
N THR A 3 -13.30 22.29 -1.42
CA THR A 3 -14.44 23.17 -1.57
C THR A 3 -15.25 23.16 -0.28
N ILE A 4 -15.63 24.34 0.20
CA ILE A 4 -16.44 24.51 1.39
C ILE A 4 -17.58 25.49 1.16
N ASP A 5 -18.78 25.13 1.64
CA ASP A 5 -19.95 26.01 1.72
C ASP A 5 -20.04 26.58 3.15
N ILE A 6 -20.06 27.88 3.26
CA ILE A 6 -20.17 28.58 4.54
C ILE A 6 -21.26 29.62 4.54
N PHE A 7 -21.82 29.85 5.74
CA PHE A 7 -22.58 31.06 6.06
C PHE A 7 -21.64 32.02 6.79
N PHE A 8 -21.11 32.97 6.05
CA PHE A 8 -20.17 33.93 6.58
C PHE A 8 -20.91 35.10 7.21
N ALA A 9 -20.79 35.26 8.54
CA ALA A 9 -21.48 36.29 9.30
C ALA A 9 -20.50 37.28 9.89
N GLN A 10 -20.74 38.57 9.66
CA GLN A 10 -19.96 39.66 10.18
C GLN A 10 -20.88 40.61 10.99
N THR A 11 -20.37 41.13 12.12
CA THR A 11 -21.11 42.05 12.97
C THR A 11 -20.20 43.21 13.32
N TRP A 12 -20.70 44.42 13.14
CA TRP A 12 -20.03 45.67 13.54
C TRP A 12 -21.02 46.72 14.04
N TYR A 13 -20.52 47.84 14.56
CA TYR A 13 -21.33 48.96 14.95
C TYR A 13 -21.09 50.13 14.00
N ASP A 14 -22.19 50.66 13.40
CA ASP A 14 -22.18 51.84 12.58
C ASP A 14 -23.08 52.92 13.21
N ARG A 15 -22.48 53.99 13.73
CA ARG A 15 -23.22 55.07 14.40
C ARG A 15 -24.19 55.77 13.44
N ARG A 16 -23.95 55.78 12.18
CA ARG A 16 -24.78 56.39 11.13
C ARG A 16 -26.10 55.65 10.92
N LEU A 17 -26.15 54.40 11.28
CA LEU A 17 -27.32 53.54 11.12
C LEU A 17 -28.16 53.40 12.41
N LYS A 18 -27.84 54.19 13.43
CA LYS A 18 -28.63 54.25 14.64
C LYS A 18 -29.96 54.92 14.36
N PHE A 19 -31.07 54.35 14.83
CA PHE A 19 -32.39 54.90 14.67
C PHE A 19 -33.21 54.79 15.95
N ASN A 20 -34.21 55.65 16.09
CA ASN A 20 -35.16 55.65 17.23
C ASN A 20 -36.54 55.21 16.70
N SER A 21 -36.97 54.00 17.01
CA SER A 21 -38.22 53.47 16.55
C SER A 21 -38.72 52.38 17.53
N THR A 22 -40.01 52.08 17.51
CA THR A 22 -40.61 50.96 18.21
C THR A 22 -40.11 49.60 17.66
N ILE A 23 -39.65 49.58 16.43
CA ILE A 23 -39.07 48.41 15.79
C ILE A 23 -37.64 48.25 16.30
N LYS A 24 -37.33 47.16 17.02
CA LYS A 24 -36.00 46.91 17.59
C LYS A 24 -34.99 46.48 16.56
N VAL A 25 -35.42 45.78 15.46
CA VAL A 25 -34.58 45.19 14.45
C VAL A 25 -35.16 45.41 13.07
N LEU A 26 -34.43 46.06 12.18
CA LEU A 26 -34.73 46.16 10.74
C LEU A 26 -34.18 44.93 10.04
N ARG A 27 -35.03 44.18 9.35
CA ARG A 27 -34.64 43.09 8.49
C ARG A 27 -34.74 43.55 7.04
N LEU A 28 -33.60 43.73 6.40
CA LEU A 28 -33.51 44.33 5.08
C LEU A 28 -33.22 43.25 4.03
N ASN A 29 -33.75 43.43 2.84
CA ASN A 29 -33.49 42.55 1.72
C ASN A 29 -32.09 42.81 1.14
N SER A 30 -31.62 41.91 0.26
CA SER A 30 -30.30 41.95 -0.36
C SER A 30 -29.99 43.22 -1.16
N ASN A 31 -31.02 43.91 -1.66
CA ASN A 31 -30.82 45.14 -2.46
C ASN A 31 -30.32 46.35 -1.66
N MET A 32 -30.56 46.32 -0.35
CA MET A 32 -30.14 47.41 0.54
C MET A 32 -28.64 47.29 0.94
N VAL A 33 -28.01 46.14 0.68
CA VAL A 33 -26.62 45.86 1.05
C VAL A 33 -25.65 46.85 0.39
N GLY A 34 -25.89 47.22 -0.87
CA GLY A 34 -25.06 48.15 -1.62
C GLY A 34 -25.15 49.60 -1.14
N LYS A 35 -26.08 49.93 -0.21
CA LYS A 35 -26.28 51.29 0.32
C LYS A 35 -25.57 51.60 1.64
N ILE A 36 -24.94 50.58 2.22
CA ILE A 36 -24.21 50.70 3.50
C ILE A 36 -22.75 50.33 3.30
N TRP A 37 -21.91 50.80 4.22
CA TRP A 37 -20.55 50.30 4.27
C TRP A 37 -20.51 48.88 4.78
N ILE A 38 -19.68 48.05 4.15
CA ILE A 38 -19.44 46.64 4.49
C ILE A 38 -17.95 46.44 4.58
N PRO A 39 -17.43 45.62 5.54
CA PRO A 39 -16.03 45.26 5.58
C PRO A 39 -15.58 44.57 4.29
N ASP A 40 -14.40 44.93 3.79
CA ASP A 40 -13.80 44.42 2.57
C ASP A 40 -13.08 43.08 2.75
N THR A 41 -13.70 42.18 3.48
CA THR A 41 -13.12 40.89 3.84
C THR A 41 -12.91 40.01 2.62
N PHE A 42 -11.73 39.42 2.49
CA PHE A 42 -11.38 38.45 1.46
C PHE A 42 -10.73 37.21 2.07
N PHE A 43 -10.77 36.10 1.32
CA PHE A 43 -10.17 34.83 1.73
C PHE A 43 -8.76 34.73 1.14
N ARG A 44 -7.74 34.70 1.99
CA ARG A 44 -6.33 34.77 1.58
C ARG A 44 -5.87 33.54 0.80
N ASN A 45 -6.34 32.35 1.20
CA ASN A 45 -5.96 31.09 0.59
C ASN A 45 -7.03 30.53 -0.38
N SER A 46 -7.98 31.34 -0.80
CA SER A 46 -8.95 30.93 -1.81
C SER A 46 -8.42 31.11 -3.22
N LYS A 47 -8.67 30.12 -4.08
CA LYS A 47 -8.48 30.24 -5.54
C LYS A 47 -9.71 30.81 -6.22
N LYS A 48 -10.88 30.42 -5.71
CA LYS A 48 -12.17 30.86 -6.21
C LYS A 48 -13.16 30.95 -5.05
N ALA A 49 -14.00 31.97 -5.08
CA ALA A 49 -15.10 32.11 -4.14
C ALA A 49 -16.32 32.65 -4.88
N ASP A 50 -17.43 31.96 -4.76
CA ASP A 50 -18.69 32.32 -5.42
C ASP A 50 -19.77 32.61 -4.38
N ALA A 51 -20.51 33.68 -4.57
CA ALA A 51 -21.74 33.96 -3.83
C ALA A 51 -22.93 33.32 -4.53
N HIS A 52 -23.94 32.93 -3.76
CA HIS A 52 -25.17 32.34 -4.31
C HIS A 52 -26.21 33.41 -4.63
N TRP A 53 -26.79 33.35 -5.84
CA TRP A 53 -27.67 34.38 -6.38
C TRP A 53 -29.09 33.91 -6.61
N ILE A 54 -29.40 32.61 -6.48
CA ILE A 54 -30.66 32.02 -6.84
C ILE A 54 -31.44 31.60 -5.58
N THR A 55 -32.71 31.88 -5.49
CA THR A 55 -33.55 32.67 -6.45
C THR A 55 -33.30 34.17 -6.35
N THR A 56 -32.92 34.67 -5.21
CA THR A 56 -32.45 36.02 -4.87
C THR A 56 -31.06 35.95 -4.29
N PRO A 57 -30.25 37.01 -4.25
CA PRO A 57 -28.94 36.97 -3.60
C PRO A 57 -29.02 36.44 -2.17
N ASN A 58 -28.26 35.38 -1.87
CA ASN A 58 -28.30 34.71 -0.55
C ASN A 58 -27.52 35.55 0.48
N ARG A 59 -28.02 36.75 0.76
CA ARG A 59 -27.47 37.72 1.69
C ARG A 59 -28.56 38.18 2.63
N MET A 60 -28.20 38.37 3.91
CA MET A 60 -29.11 38.84 4.95
C MET A 60 -28.47 40.03 5.63
N LEU A 61 -29.25 41.13 5.77
CA LEU A 61 -28.85 42.31 6.50
C LEU A 61 -29.84 42.57 7.62
N ARG A 62 -29.32 42.69 8.84
CA ARG A 62 -30.09 43.11 10.03
C ARG A 62 -29.41 44.27 10.70
N ILE A 63 -30.20 45.31 11.02
CA ILE A 63 -29.73 46.50 11.72
C ILE A 63 -30.57 46.66 12.96
N TRP A 64 -29.91 46.79 14.10
CA TRP A 64 -30.56 47.07 15.38
C TRP A 64 -30.63 48.59 15.62
N ASN A 65 -31.56 49.00 16.47
CA ASN A 65 -31.74 50.41 16.85
C ASN A 65 -30.50 51.06 17.50
N ASP A 66 -29.61 50.26 18.10
CA ASP A 66 -28.31 50.70 18.65
C ASP A 66 -27.23 50.96 17.60
N GLY A 67 -27.51 50.67 16.32
CA GLY A 67 -26.56 50.83 15.24
C GLY A 67 -25.72 49.57 14.98
N ARG A 68 -26.00 48.47 15.66
CA ARG A 68 -25.35 47.18 15.37
C ARG A 68 -25.86 46.62 14.06
N VAL A 69 -24.93 46.20 13.21
CA VAL A 69 -25.20 45.58 11.91
C VAL A 69 -24.78 44.14 11.93
N LEU A 70 -25.62 43.25 11.44
CA LEU A 70 -25.28 41.85 11.11
C LEU A 70 -25.46 41.64 9.63
N TYR A 71 -24.39 41.29 8.96
CA TYR A 71 -24.38 40.92 7.57
C TYR A 71 -23.97 39.44 7.45
N THR A 72 -24.81 38.66 6.78
CA THR A 72 -24.52 37.25 6.54
C THR A 72 -24.71 36.92 5.07
N LEU A 73 -23.80 36.17 4.50
CA LEU A 73 -23.90 35.69 3.13
C LEU A 73 -23.50 34.22 3.01
N ARG A 74 -24.07 33.54 2.05
CA ARG A 74 -23.68 32.17 1.71
C ARG A 74 -22.61 32.20 0.63
N LEU A 75 -21.51 31.51 0.88
CA LEU A 75 -20.36 31.44 -0.03
C LEU A 75 -19.95 29.98 -0.24
N THR A 76 -19.60 29.67 -1.49
CA THR A 76 -18.83 28.45 -1.81
C THR A 76 -17.41 28.88 -2.12
N ILE A 77 -16.44 28.32 -1.42
CA ILE A 77 -15.04 28.70 -1.49
C ILE A 77 -14.20 27.48 -1.85
N ASP A 78 -13.40 27.62 -2.90
CA ASP A 78 -12.34 26.66 -3.23
C ASP A 78 -11.04 27.16 -2.60
N ALA A 79 -10.63 26.51 -1.52
CA ALA A 79 -9.47 26.91 -0.75
C ALA A 79 -8.30 25.94 -0.96
N GLU A 80 -7.11 26.51 -0.87
CA GLU A 80 -5.88 25.75 -0.95
C GLU A 80 -5.53 25.13 0.40
N CYS A 81 -5.17 23.85 0.39
CA CYS A 81 -4.66 23.14 1.54
C CYS A 81 -3.40 22.41 1.16
N GLN A 82 -2.30 22.72 1.79
CA GLN A 82 -1.04 22.02 1.61
C GLN A 82 -1.10 20.67 2.33
N LEU A 83 -1.06 19.60 1.57
CA LEU A 83 -1.10 18.24 2.09
C LEU A 83 0.31 17.69 2.28
N GLN A 84 0.59 17.15 3.46
CA GLN A 84 1.80 16.39 3.73
C GLN A 84 1.46 14.91 3.61
N LEU A 85 1.92 14.27 2.53
CA LEU A 85 1.54 12.90 2.16
C LEU A 85 2.60 11.85 2.55
N HIS A 86 3.53 12.16 3.45
CA HIS A 86 4.54 11.19 3.89
C HIS A 86 3.93 9.92 4.47
N ASN A 87 2.90 10.06 5.29
CA ASN A 87 2.20 8.94 5.93
C ASN A 87 0.98 8.45 5.13
N PHE A 88 0.84 8.87 3.88
CA PHE A 88 -0.30 8.44 3.05
C PHE A 88 -0.38 6.91 2.96
N PRO A 89 -1.57 6.28 3.17
CA PRO A 89 -2.91 6.85 3.37
C PRO A 89 -3.32 7.04 4.85
N MET A 90 -2.41 6.96 5.80
CA MET A 90 -2.63 7.12 7.25
C MET A 90 -2.39 8.56 7.69
N ASP A 91 -2.71 9.52 6.82
CA ASP A 91 -2.41 10.92 6.98
C ASP A 91 -3.55 11.68 7.65
N VAL A 92 -3.17 12.63 8.49
CA VAL A 92 -4.08 13.60 9.11
C VAL A 92 -3.68 14.98 8.62
N HIS A 93 -4.66 15.78 8.23
CA HIS A 93 -4.44 17.12 7.69
C HIS A 93 -5.18 18.16 8.49
N SER A 94 -4.62 19.35 8.56
CA SER A 94 -5.24 20.54 9.13
C SER A 94 -5.32 21.60 8.04
N CYS A 95 -6.48 21.67 7.38
CA CYS A 95 -6.71 22.57 6.26
C CYS A 95 -7.19 23.94 6.76
N PRO A 96 -6.48 25.04 6.48
CA PRO A 96 -6.86 26.37 6.89
C PRO A 96 -7.89 26.99 5.96
N LEU A 97 -8.75 27.84 6.52
CA LEU A 97 -9.51 28.85 5.81
C LEU A 97 -9.13 30.20 6.43
N GLU A 98 -8.42 31.03 5.67
CA GLU A 98 -7.87 32.29 6.16
C GLU A 98 -8.58 33.48 5.52
N PHE A 99 -8.96 34.45 6.35
CA PHE A 99 -9.57 35.67 5.84
C PHE A 99 -9.10 36.89 6.62
N SER A 100 -9.05 38.02 5.92
CA SER A 100 -8.63 39.32 6.46
C SER A 100 -9.28 40.45 5.67
N SER A 101 -9.08 41.70 6.11
CA SER A 101 -9.39 42.87 5.27
C SER A 101 -8.33 42.99 4.15
N TYR A 102 -8.76 43.46 2.99
CA TYR A 102 -7.88 43.73 1.85
C TYR A 102 -7.19 45.06 1.96
N GLY A 103 -7.93 46.12 2.24
CA GLY A 103 -7.45 47.50 2.22
C GLY A 103 -7.17 48.11 3.58
N TYR A 104 -7.82 47.61 4.65
CA TYR A 104 -7.74 48.23 5.98
C TYR A 104 -6.74 47.52 6.88
N PRO A 105 -5.65 48.17 7.31
CA PRO A 105 -4.70 47.61 8.26
C PRO A 105 -5.30 47.47 9.66
N ARG A 106 -4.56 46.84 10.58
CA ARG A 106 -4.96 46.59 11.96
C ARG A 106 -5.39 47.84 12.73
N GLU A 107 -4.84 48.98 12.37
CA GLU A 107 -5.15 50.27 13.00
C GLU A 107 -6.58 50.73 12.70
N GLU A 108 -7.14 50.30 11.56
CA GLU A 108 -8.45 50.71 11.08
C GLU A 108 -9.51 49.61 11.28
N ILE A 109 -9.16 48.34 11.06
CA ILE A 109 -10.06 47.17 11.26
C ILE A 109 -9.40 46.10 12.09
N ILE A 110 -10.10 45.71 13.18
CA ILE A 110 -9.72 44.60 14.03
C ILE A 110 -10.83 43.54 13.95
N TYR A 111 -10.48 42.33 13.52
CA TYR A 111 -11.37 41.20 13.58
C TYR A 111 -11.27 40.48 14.91
N GLN A 112 -12.43 40.09 15.44
CA GLN A 112 -12.54 39.32 16.67
C GLN A 112 -13.58 38.23 16.51
N TRP A 113 -13.31 37.04 17.08
CA TRP A 113 -14.28 35.99 17.15
C TRP A 113 -15.41 36.36 18.11
N LYS A 114 -16.64 36.28 17.66
CA LYS A 114 -17.80 36.56 18.52
C LYS A 114 -18.03 35.45 19.54
N ARG A 115 -17.70 34.20 19.19
CA ARG A 115 -17.75 33.01 20.05
C ARG A 115 -16.40 32.30 20.01
N SER A 116 -16.13 31.51 21.03
CA SER A 116 -14.89 30.74 21.13
C SER A 116 -14.73 29.65 20.05
N SER A 117 -15.85 29.21 19.47
CA SER A 117 -15.85 28.19 18.41
C SER A 117 -16.74 28.59 17.24
N VAL A 118 -16.39 28.10 16.06
CA VAL A 118 -17.20 28.20 14.85
C VAL A 118 -18.31 27.16 14.93
N GLU A 119 -19.53 27.52 14.59
CA GLU A 119 -20.66 26.59 14.54
C GLU A 119 -20.50 25.69 13.30
N VAL A 120 -20.47 24.40 13.53
CA VAL A 120 -20.41 23.40 12.48
C VAL A 120 -21.84 22.92 12.23
N GLY A 121 -22.27 22.90 10.98
CA GLY A 121 -23.55 22.33 10.57
C GLY A 121 -23.58 20.81 10.77
N ASP A 122 -24.67 20.18 10.37
CA ASP A 122 -24.79 18.71 10.48
C ASP A 122 -23.71 18.03 9.64
N THR A 123 -22.71 17.45 10.34
CA THR A 123 -21.57 16.78 9.70
C THR A 123 -21.98 15.56 8.87
N ARG A 124 -23.19 15.01 9.11
CA ARG A 124 -23.74 13.90 8.32
C ARG A 124 -24.12 14.32 6.90
N SER A 125 -24.36 15.59 6.67
CA SER A 125 -24.64 16.17 5.35
C SER A 125 -23.37 16.44 4.53
N TRP A 126 -22.19 16.35 5.15
CA TRP A 126 -20.92 16.61 4.48
C TRP A 126 -20.51 15.45 3.58
N ARG A 127 -20.22 15.76 2.32
CA ARG A 127 -19.80 14.76 1.32
C ARG A 127 -18.31 14.47 1.39
N LEU A 128 -17.81 14.11 2.59
CA LEU A 128 -16.43 13.73 2.81
C LEU A 128 -16.26 12.21 2.65
N TYR A 129 -16.13 11.75 1.41
CA TYR A 129 -16.01 10.31 1.13
C TYR A 129 -14.66 9.74 1.58
N GLN A 130 -13.59 10.49 1.39
CA GLN A 130 -12.21 10.05 1.66
C GLN A 130 -11.71 10.44 3.05
N PHE A 131 -12.35 11.42 3.70
CA PHE A 131 -11.91 11.95 4.99
C PHE A 131 -12.99 11.83 6.06
N ALA A 132 -12.56 11.80 7.31
CA ALA A 132 -13.40 12.00 8.48
C ALA A 132 -13.04 13.34 9.10
N PHE A 133 -14.04 14.16 9.41
CA PHE A 133 -13.85 15.38 10.17
C PHE A 133 -13.66 15.04 11.65
N THR A 134 -12.53 15.45 12.22
CA THR A 134 -12.17 15.15 13.61
C THR A 134 -12.33 16.36 14.54
N GLY A 135 -12.36 17.55 13.98
CA GLY A 135 -12.55 18.78 14.77
C GLY A 135 -12.11 20.03 14.03
N LEU A 136 -12.30 21.16 14.66
CA LEU A 136 -11.83 22.43 14.15
C LEU A 136 -11.13 23.25 15.24
N ARG A 137 -10.25 24.14 14.80
CA ARG A 137 -9.55 25.09 15.63
C ARG A 137 -9.57 26.46 14.94
N ASN A 138 -9.75 27.53 15.68
CA ASN A 138 -9.67 28.88 15.17
C ASN A 138 -8.50 29.63 15.83
N THR A 139 -7.86 30.48 15.07
CA THR A 139 -6.75 31.33 15.52
C THR A 139 -6.94 32.74 14.99
N THR A 140 -6.23 33.67 15.61
CA THR A 140 -6.12 35.06 15.14
C THR A 140 -4.67 35.44 15.20
N GLU A 141 -4.14 35.90 14.08
CA GLU A 141 -2.73 36.28 13.95
C GLU A 141 -2.61 37.67 13.34
N VAL A 142 -1.52 38.37 13.59
CA VAL A 142 -1.20 39.59 12.92
C VAL A 142 -0.08 39.34 11.94
N VAL A 143 -0.38 39.53 10.67
CA VAL A 143 0.60 39.36 9.59
C VAL A 143 1.12 40.72 9.16
N LYS A 144 2.44 40.91 9.26
CA LYS A 144 3.14 42.10 8.79
C LYS A 144 3.38 42.01 7.30
N THR A 145 2.94 43.04 6.58
CA THR A 145 3.19 43.17 5.13
C THR A 145 3.82 44.54 4.85
N THR A 146 4.31 44.75 3.65
CA THR A 146 4.87 46.07 3.23
C THR A 146 3.86 47.19 3.26
N SER A 147 2.56 46.89 3.17
CA SER A 147 1.46 47.85 3.19
C SER A 147 0.87 48.10 4.59
N GLY A 148 1.33 47.39 5.60
CA GLY A 148 0.86 47.51 6.99
C GLY A 148 0.66 46.14 7.66
N ASP A 149 0.22 46.21 8.92
CA ASP A 149 -0.11 45.02 9.72
C ASP A 149 -1.59 44.66 9.53
N TYR A 150 -1.89 43.44 9.20
CA TYR A 150 -3.26 42.94 8.98
C TYR A 150 -3.63 41.87 9.99
N VAL A 151 -4.86 41.95 10.50
CA VAL A 151 -5.42 40.89 11.34
C VAL A 151 -5.95 39.77 10.45
N VAL A 152 -5.35 38.59 10.58
CA VAL A 152 -5.75 37.38 9.85
C VAL A 152 -6.49 36.45 10.81
N MET A 153 -7.68 36.06 10.39
CA MET A 153 -8.51 35.07 11.08
C MET A 153 -8.38 33.73 10.34
N SER A 154 -8.03 32.70 11.07
CA SER A 154 -7.84 31.37 10.48
C SER A 154 -8.71 30.33 11.18
N VAL A 155 -9.38 29.50 10.39
CA VAL A 155 -10.10 28.32 10.85
C VAL A 155 -9.40 27.10 10.26
N TYR A 156 -8.98 26.17 11.11
CA TYR A 156 -8.32 24.95 10.71
C TYR A 156 -9.28 23.78 10.85
N PHE A 157 -9.52 23.07 9.77
CA PHE A 157 -10.33 21.86 9.73
C PHE A 157 -9.44 20.64 9.83
N ASN A 158 -9.56 19.88 10.92
CA ASN A 158 -8.81 18.64 11.10
C ASN A 158 -9.52 17.49 10.39
N LEU A 159 -8.82 16.90 9.45
CA LEU A 159 -9.31 15.84 8.57
C LEU A 159 -8.41 14.61 8.69
N SER A 160 -8.99 13.45 8.97
CA SER A 160 -8.29 12.16 8.98
C SER A 160 -8.74 11.34 7.78
N ARG A 161 -7.81 10.77 7.03
CA ARG A 161 -8.14 9.97 5.85
C ARG A 161 -8.73 8.61 6.23
N ARG A 162 -9.72 8.16 5.47
CA ARG A 162 -10.32 6.82 5.58
C ARG A 162 -9.50 5.83 4.75
N MET A 163 -8.96 4.83 5.42
CA MET A 163 -8.06 3.85 4.81
C MET A 163 -8.75 2.78 3.97
N GLY A 164 -10.06 2.54 4.18
CA GLY A 164 -10.74 1.37 3.62
C GLY A 164 -10.57 1.17 2.13
N TYR A 165 -10.65 2.24 1.33
CA TYR A 165 -10.45 2.18 -0.11
C TYR A 165 -9.03 1.69 -0.48
N PHE A 166 -8.01 2.26 0.12
CA PHE A 166 -6.61 1.92 -0.17
C PHE A 166 -6.24 0.53 0.31
N THR A 167 -6.82 0.10 1.45
CA THR A 167 -6.66 -1.26 1.96
C THR A 167 -7.14 -2.29 0.94
N ILE A 168 -8.36 -2.13 0.44
CA ILE A 168 -8.95 -3.07 -0.52
C ILE A 168 -8.26 -2.97 -1.89
N GLN A 169 -7.94 -1.78 -2.36
CA GLN A 169 -7.42 -1.55 -3.71
C GLN A 169 -5.93 -1.85 -3.84
N THR A 170 -5.13 -1.63 -2.79
CA THR A 170 -3.67 -1.71 -2.88
C THR A 170 -3.06 -2.72 -1.92
N TYR A 171 -3.32 -2.61 -0.61
CA TYR A 171 -2.65 -3.43 0.40
C TYR A 171 -2.99 -4.92 0.27
N ILE A 172 -4.27 -5.26 0.15
CA ILE A 172 -4.71 -6.65 0.01
C ILE A 172 -4.17 -7.28 -1.28
N PRO A 173 -4.32 -6.69 -2.49
CA PRO A 173 -3.78 -7.28 -3.71
C PRO A 173 -2.26 -7.45 -3.68
N CYS A 174 -1.51 -6.47 -3.18
CA CYS A 174 -0.06 -6.58 -3.04
C CYS A 174 0.33 -7.76 -2.14
N THR A 175 -0.31 -7.89 -0.98
CA THR A 175 -0.06 -8.99 -0.05
C THR A 175 -0.38 -10.34 -0.68
N LEU A 176 -1.51 -10.47 -1.39
CA LEU A 176 -1.91 -11.69 -2.07
C LEU A 176 -0.91 -12.10 -3.16
N ILE A 177 -0.36 -11.15 -3.92
CA ILE A 177 0.65 -11.46 -4.95
C ILE A 177 1.95 -11.94 -4.29
N VAL A 178 2.37 -11.35 -3.16
CA VAL A 178 3.53 -11.82 -2.42
C VAL A 178 3.31 -13.25 -1.94
N VAL A 179 2.15 -13.57 -1.38
CA VAL A 179 1.80 -14.94 -0.96
C VAL A 179 1.77 -15.88 -2.16
N LEU A 180 1.20 -15.45 -3.30
CA LEU A 180 1.18 -16.24 -4.53
C LEU A 180 2.58 -16.54 -5.05
N SER A 181 3.53 -15.61 -4.92
CA SER A 181 4.92 -15.84 -5.32
C SER A 181 5.58 -16.96 -4.52
N TRP A 182 5.19 -17.16 -3.26
CA TRP A 182 5.74 -18.24 -2.43
C TRP A 182 5.28 -19.65 -2.86
N VAL A 183 4.17 -19.75 -3.58
CA VAL A 183 3.70 -21.04 -4.14
C VAL A 183 4.80 -21.67 -4.99
N SER A 184 5.67 -20.88 -5.63
CA SER A 184 6.81 -21.38 -6.40
C SER A 184 7.72 -22.30 -5.58
N PHE A 185 7.89 -22.07 -4.28
CA PHE A 185 8.73 -22.89 -3.40
C PHE A 185 8.17 -24.29 -3.12
N TRP A 186 6.85 -24.49 -3.37
CA TRP A 186 6.18 -25.78 -3.18
C TRP A 186 6.10 -26.60 -4.46
N ILE A 187 6.31 -25.97 -5.61
CA ILE A 187 6.34 -26.64 -6.92
C ILE A 187 7.66 -27.38 -7.05
N ASN A 188 7.64 -28.55 -7.69
CA ASN A 188 8.86 -29.35 -7.92
C ASN A 188 9.95 -28.50 -8.62
N LYS A 189 11.20 -28.62 -8.16
CA LYS A 189 12.36 -27.90 -8.71
C LYS A 189 12.59 -28.15 -10.20
N ASP A 190 12.17 -29.31 -10.72
CA ASP A 190 12.38 -29.71 -12.12
C ASP A 190 11.31 -29.14 -13.07
N ALA A 191 10.23 -28.56 -12.52
CA ALA A 191 9.17 -27.91 -13.29
C ALA A 191 9.58 -26.47 -13.69
N VAL A 192 10.62 -26.34 -14.51
CA VAL A 192 11.19 -25.03 -14.92
C VAL A 192 10.17 -24.09 -15.56
N PRO A 193 9.36 -24.54 -16.55
CA PRO A 193 8.39 -23.64 -17.19
C PRO A 193 7.33 -23.10 -16.20
N ALA A 194 6.88 -23.93 -15.27
CA ALA A 194 5.85 -23.54 -14.30
C ALA A 194 6.38 -22.48 -13.32
N ARG A 195 7.56 -22.68 -12.72
CA ARG A 195 8.15 -21.73 -11.77
C ARG A 195 8.56 -20.39 -12.41
N THR A 196 9.16 -20.44 -13.62
CA THR A 196 9.53 -19.22 -14.35
C THR A 196 8.31 -18.44 -14.77
N SER A 197 7.28 -19.09 -15.30
CA SER A 197 6.03 -18.44 -15.67
C SER A 197 5.36 -17.77 -14.47
N LEU A 198 5.24 -18.47 -13.34
CA LEU A 198 4.67 -17.92 -12.11
C LEU A 198 5.49 -16.71 -11.60
N GLY A 199 6.82 -16.81 -11.59
CA GLY A 199 7.67 -15.71 -11.14
C GLY A 199 7.56 -14.47 -12.02
N ILE A 200 7.60 -14.63 -13.35
CA ILE A 200 7.47 -13.52 -14.30
C ILE A 200 6.08 -12.88 -14.19
N THR A 201 5.01 -13.67 -14.14
CA THR A 201 3.65 -13.14 -14.04
C THR A 201 3.43 -12.37 -12.74
N THR A 202 3.94 -12.84 -11.60
CA THR A 202 3.83 -12.13 -10.31
C THR A 202 4.62 -10.82 -10.32
N VAL A 203 5.83 -10.78 -10.91
CA VAL A 203 6.60 -9.53 -11.05
C VAL A 203 5.87 -8.54 -11.95
N LEU A 204 5.37 -8.96 -13.13
CA LEU A 204 4.61 -8.10 -14.03
C LEU A 204 3.34 -7.56 -13.36
N THR A 205 2.62 -8.38 -12.62
CA THR A 205 1.42 -7.95 -11.90
C THR A 205 1.77 -6.93 -10.81
N MET A 206 2.87 -7.11 -10.08
CA MET A 206 3.34 -6.13 -9.10
C MET A 206 3.72 -4.79 -9.74
N THR A 207 4.37 -4.79 -10.91
CA THR A 207 4.70 -3.52 -11.62
C THR A 207 3.43 -2.79 -12.06
N THR A 208 2.42 -3.49 -12.56
CA THR A 208 1.14 -2.88 -12.94
C THR A 208 0.40 -2.32 -11.73
N LEU A 209 0.35 -3.03 -10.60
CA LEU A 209 -0.24 -2.53 -9.35
C LEU A 209 0.49 -1.30 -8.81
N SER A 210 1.82 -1.30 -8.83
CA SER A 210 2.63 -0.15 -8.44
C SER A 210 2.30 1.09 -9.27
N THR A 211 2.14 0.92 -10.58
CA THR A 211 1.78 2.00 -11.49
C THR A 211 0.37 2.53 -11.21
N ILE A 212 -0.61 1.64 -10.95
CA ILE A 212 -1.98 2.03 -10.61
C ILE A 212 -2.03 2.76 -9.28
N ALA A 213 -1.33 2.26 -8.26
CA ALA A 213 -1.25 2.89 -6.95
C ALA A 213 -0.69 4.33 -7.04
N ARG A 214 0.35 4.53 -7.84
CA ARG A 214 0.95 5.87 -8.07
C ARG A 214 0.02 6.82 -8.83
N LYS A 215 -0.84 6.34 -9.71
CA LYS A 215 -1.80 7.20 -10.46
C LYS A 215 -2.85 7.84 -9.55
N SER A 216 -3.18 7.25 -8.42
CA SER A 216 -4.15 7.77 -7.46
C SER A 216 -3.59 8.92 -6.59
N LEU A 217 -2.28 9.16 -6.64
CA LEU A 217 -1.58 10.19 -5.88
C LEU A 217 -1.19 11.38 -6.77
N PRO A 218 -1.15 12.60 -6.21
CA PRO A 218 -0.49 13.70 -6.90
C PRO A 218 0.99 13.38 -7.11
N LYS A 219 1.62 13.98 -8.13
CA LYS A 219 3.04 13.77 -8.45
C LYS A 219 3.92 14.46 -7.39
N VAL A 220 4.18 13.78 -6.29
CA VAL A 220 5.09 14.25 -5.23
C VAL A 220 6.48 13.68 -5.43
N SER A 221 7.50 14.45 -5.02
CA SER A 221 8.92 14.09 -5.17
C SER A 221 9.48 13.23 -4.04
N TYR A 222 8.68 12.93 -3.02
CA TYR A 222 9.08 12.13 -1.86
C TYR A 222 8.34 10.80 -1.81
N VAL A 223 8.90 9.87 -1.04
CA VAL A 223 8.34 8.52 -0.85
C VAL A 223 7.21 8.59 0.18
N THR A 224 6.07 8.00 -0.16
CA THR A 224 4.93 7.86 0.76
C THR A 224 4.98 6.51 1.48
N ALA A 225 4.23 6.37 2.58
CA ALA A 225 4.13 5.09 3.30
C ALA A 225 3.60 3.96 2.40
N MET A 226 2.63 4.25 1.53
CA MET A 226 2.12 3.28 0.56
C MET A 226 3.19 2.86 -0.46
N ASP A 227 4.01 3.80 -0.95
CA ASP A 227 5.10 3.47 -1.88
C ASP A 227 6.15 2.58 -1.24
N LEU A 228 6.48 2.84 0.04
CA LEU A 228 7.39 1.98 0.80
C LEU A 228 6.85 0.55 0.88
N PHE A 229 5.57 0.39 1.21
CA PHE A 229 4.93 -0.93 1.29
C PHE A 229 4.98 -1.67 -0.04
N VAL A 230 4.55 -1.02 -1.13
CA VAL A 230 4.54 -1.59 -2.48
C VAL A 230 5.97 -1.93 -2.95
N SER A 231 6.95 -1.08 -2.66
CA SER A 231 8.36 -1.32 -3.02
C SER A 231 8.93 -2.54 -2.29
N VAL A 232 8.62 -2.70 -1.01
CA VAL A 232 9.05 -3.88 -0.25
C VAL A 232 8.36 -5.14 -0.78
N CYS A 233 7.06 -5.11 -1.05
CA CYS A 233 6.36 -6.22 -1.69
C CYS A 233 7.00 -6.61 -3.03
N PHE A 234 7.37 -5.62 -3.85
CA PHE A 234 8.08 -5.85 -5.10
C PHE A 234 9.44 -6.55 -4.88
N ILE A 235 10.22 -6.11 -3.88
CA ILE A 235 11.49 -6.74 -3.53
C ILE A 235 11.28 -8.20 -3.11
N PHE A 236 10.24 -8.52 -2.33
CA PHE A 236 9.94 -9.90 -1.94
C PHE A 236 9.61 -10.78 -3.14
N VAL A 237 8.77 -10.30 -4.07
CA VAL A 237 8.39 -11.04 -5.28
C VAL A 237 9.60 -11.23 -6.20
N PHE A 238 10.40 -10.18 -6.39
CA PHE A 238 11.61 -10.23 -7.21
C PHE A 238 12.67 -11.15 -6.62
N SER A 239 12.88 -11.11 -5.29
CA SER A 239 13.84 -12.00 -4.62
C SER A 239 13.42 -13.48 -4.70
N ALA A 240 12.11 -13.79 -4.69
CA ALA A 240 11.63 -15.15 -4.90
C ALA A 240 11.95 -15.65 -6.32
N LEU A 241 11.87 -14.79 -7.33
CA LEU A 241 12.27 -15.14 -8.69
C LEU A 241 13.78 -15.34 -8.82
N VAL A 242 14.59 -14.48 -8.19
CA VAL A 242 16.06 -14.59 -8.18
C VAL A 242 16.50 -15.84 -7.42
N GLU A 243 15.84 -16.19 -6.34
CA GLU A 243 16.10 -17.44 -5.59
C GLU A 243 15.97 -18.65 -6.51
N TYR A 244 14.86 -18.71 -7.26
CA TYR A 244 14.68 -19.80 -8.22
C TYR A 244 15.72 -19.79 -9.34
N GLY A 245 16.07 -18.62 -9.89
CA GLY A 245 17.12 -18.48 -10.92
C GLY A 245 18.48 -18.99 -10.43
N THR A 246 18.87 -18.65 -9.19
CA THR A 246 20.11 -19.13 -8.58
C THR A 246 20.09 -20.63 -8.35
N LEU A 247 18.98 -21.17 -7.84
CA LEU A 247 18.82 -22.61 -7.66
C LEU A 247 18.95 -23.35 -8.98
N HIS A 248 18.28 -22.91 -10.03
CA HIS A 248 18.33 -23.53 -11.35
C HIS A 248 19.74 -23.47 -11.96
N TYR A 249 20.44 -22.33 -11.84
CA TYR A 249 21.81 -22.17 -12.32
C TYR A 249 22.76 -23.17 -11.67
N PHE A 250 22.69 -23.34 -10.36
CA PHE A 250 23.55 -24.30 -9.64
C PHE A 250 23.21 -25.75 -9.93
N VAL A 251 21.95 -26.07 -10.21
CA VAL A 251 21.52 -27.41 -10.59
C VAL A 251 21.93 -27.72 -12.04
N SER A 252 21.75 -26.78 -12.98
CA SER A 252 22.02 -26.94 -14.40
C SER A 252 23.53 -27.01 -14.73
N ASN A 253 24.37 -26.25 -14.02
CA ASN A 253 25.83 -26.24 -14.24
C ASN A 253 26.53 -27.50 -13.71
N ARG A 254 25.83 -28.45 -13.15
CA ARG A 254 26.34 -29.76 -12.87
C ARG A 254 26.50 -30.52 -14.19
N LYS A 255 27.67 -30.42 -14.84
CA LYS A 255 28.06 -31.33 -15.92
C LYS A 255 28.03 -32.75 -15.35
N PRO A 256 27.32 -33.69 -15.97
CA PRO A 256 27.49 -35.08 -15.61
C PRO A 256 28.98 -35.38 -15.81
N SER A 257 29.65 -35.85 -14.77
CA SER A 257 30.96 -36.41 -14.88
C SER A 257 30.89 -37.51 -15.93
N LYS A 258 31.56 -37.31 -17.11
CA LYS A 258 31.74 -38.38 -18.08
C LYS A 258 32.54 -39.43 -17.35
N ASP A 259 31.90 -40.49 -16.90
CA ASP A 259 32.56 -41.70 -16.44
C ASP A 259 33.41 -42.20 -17.57
N LYS A 260 34.73 -42.05 -17.39
CA LYS A 260 35.69 -42.79 -18.14
C LYS A 260 35.51 -44.24 -17.75
N ASP A 261 35.05 -45.06 -18.70
CA ASP A 261 35.04 -46.51 -18.62
C ASP A 261 36.35 -47.03 -17.97
N LYS A 262 36.29 -47.30 -16.68
CA LYS A 262 37.19 -48.21 -16.02
C LYS A 262 36.37 -49.47 -15.71
N LYS A 263 36.57 -50.48 -16.58
CA LYS A 263 36.22 -51.86 -16.27
C LYS A 263 36.60 -52.19 -14.84
N LYS A 264 35.64 -52.13 -13.92
CA LYS A 264 35.79 -52.75 -12.61
C LYS A 264 35.12 -54.11 -12.68
N LYS A 265 35.94 -55.12 -12.36
CA LYS A 265 35.57 -56.50 -12.17
C LYS A 265 34.38 -56.54 -11.22
N ASN A 266 33.29 -57.18 -11.67
CA ASN A 266 32.15 -57.48 -10.81
C ASN A 266 32.60 -58.42 -9.70
N PRO A 267 32.29 -58.14 -8.42
CA PRO A 267 32.32 -59.16 -7.39
C PRO A 267 31.13 -60.10 -7.67
N VAL A 268 31.44 -61.33 -7.98
CA VAL A 268 30.49 -62.42 -8.13
C VAL A 268 29.87 -62.66 -6.73
N CYS A 269 28.63 -62.23 -6.53
CA CYS A 269 27.85 -62.70 -5.38
C CYS A 269 27.38 -64.14 -5.69
N ILE A 270 28.03 -65.10 -5.10
CA ILE A 270 27.62 -66.51 -5.14
C ILE A 270 26.39 -66.64 -4.22
N PHE A 271 25.22 -66.75 -4.84
CA PHE A 271 24.02 -67.20 -4.13
C PHE A 271 24.11 -68.72 -3.95
N LEU A 272 24.24 -69.16 -2.71
CA LEU A 272 23.97 -70.54 -2.32
C LEU A 272 22.45 -70.71 -2.24
N PRO A 273 21.84 -71.61 -3.03
CA PRO A 273 20.41 -71.90 -2.88
C PRO A 273 20.20 -72.81 -1.64
N ALA A 274 19.33 -72.40 -0.76
CA ALA A 274 18.79 -73.30 0.27
C ALA A 274 17.86 -74.32 -0.41
N ARG A 275 18.15 -75.54 -0.14
CA ARG A 275 17.51 -76.76 -0.59
C ARG A 275 16.08 -76.89 -0.09
N SER A 276 15.13 -77.03 -1.00
CA SER A 276 13.92 -77.88 -0.74
C SER A 276 13.40 -78.47 -2.06
N GLU A 277 13.14 -79.75 -1.93
CA GLU A 277 12.88 -80.75 -2.95
C GLU A 277 11.52 -80.54 -3.67
N ILE A 278 11.50 -81.25 -4.85
CA ILE A 278 10.42 -82.10 -5.38
C ILE A 278 9.66 -81.61 -6.65
N GLN A 279 9.91 -82.38 -7.66
CA GLN A 279 9.14 -83.04 -8.75
C GLN A 279 8.83 -82.30 -10.04
N LEU A 280 9.43 -82.87 -11.05
CA LEU A 280 9.02 -83.54 -12.28
C LEU A 280 7.81 -82.97 -13.06
N GLY A 281 8.07 -82.65 -14.32
CA GLY A 281 6.99 -82.56 -15.34
C GLY A 281 7.42 -81.84 -16.61
N SER A 282 8.11 -82.63 -17.51
CA SER A 282 7.89 -82.82 -18.94
C SER A 282 7.61 -81.62 -19.87
N LEU A 283 8.56 -81.46 -20.80
CA LEU A 283 8.41 -81.24 -22.25
C LEU A 283 7.42 -80.20 -22.80
N ARG A 284 7.89 -79.18 -23.52
CA ARG A 284 7.91 -79.13 -24.98
C ARG A 284 8.40 -77.83 -25.59
N GLU A 285 9.26 -77.98 -26.58
CA GLU A 285 9.66 -76.96 -27.56
C GLU A 285 8.46 -76.31 -28.24
N SER A 286 8.57 -75.02 -28.49
CA SER A 286 8.25 -74.52 -29.84
C SER A 286 8.75 -73.09 -30.00
N THR A 287 9.68 -72.94 -30.87
CA THR A 287 10.09 -71.76 -31.61
C THR A 287 8.89 -71.12 -32.28
N ILE A 288 8.77 -69.80 -32.20
CA ILE A 288 8.27 -68.95 -33.30
C ILE A 288 8.82 -67.53 -33.14
N GLN A 289 9.26 -67.09 -34.28
CA GLN A 289 9.90 -65.81 -34.58
C GLN A 289 8.96 -64.61 -34.59
N MET A 290 9.59 -63.45 -34.37
CA MET A 290 9.47 -62.17 -35.09
C MET A 290 8.24 -61.29 -34.88
N ASN A 291 8.55 -60.11 -34.54
CA ASN A 291 8.31 -58.84 -35.18
C ASN A 291 7.45 -57.81 -34.41
N ASN A 292 8.08 -56.63 -34.36
CA ASN A 292 7.57 -55.25 -34.36
C ASN A 292 7.30 -54.59 -33.03
N ALA A 293 8.29 -53.79 -32.73
CA ALA A 293 8.19 -52.36 -32.51
C ALA A 293 6.85 -51.81 -31.98
N THR A 294 6.85 -51.31 -30.79
CA THR A 294 6.45 -49.94 -30.52
C THR A 294 6.37 -49.69 -29.02
N HIS A 295 6.90 -48.54 -28.63
CA HIS A 295 6.63 -47.83 -27.39
C HIS A 295 6.83 -48.54 -26.05
N LEU A 296 8.06 -48.60 -25.61
CA LEU A 296 8.35 -48.63 -24.17
C LEU A 296 8.32 -47.22 -23.66
N GLN A 297 7.24 -46.93 -23.00
CA GLN A 297 7.09 -45.81 -22.10
C GLN A 297 8.02 -46.08 -20.92
N GLU A 298 9.12 -45.36 -20.89
CA GLU A 298 10.05 -45.38 -19.78
C GLU A 298 9.33 -44.85 -18.55
N ARG A 299 8.94 -45.77 -17.69
CA ARG A 299 8.49 -45.46 -16.33
C ARG A 299 9.77 -45.41 -15.53
N ASP A 300 10.24 -44.17 -15.25
CA ASP A 300 11.29 -43.92 -14.26
C ASP A 300 10.78 -44.39 -12.90
N GLU A 301 11.06 -45.64 -12.59
CA GLU A 301 10.99 -46.11 -11.21
C GLU A 301 12.19 -45.46 -10.45
N GLU A 302 11.86 -44.53 -9.59
CA GLU A 302 12.74 -43.99 -8.59
C GLU A 302 13.13 -45.10 -7.62
N TYR A 303 14.20 -45.83 -7.93
CA TYR A 303 14.83 -46.73 -6.98
C TYR A 303 15.47 -45.92 -5.88
N GLY A 304 14.73 -45.73 -4.80
CA GLY A 304 15.30 -45.41 -3.50
C GLY A 304 16.19 -46.54 -3.07
N TYR A 305 17.49 -46.33 -3.11
CA TYR A 305 18.46 -47.26 -2.48
C TYR A 305 18.28 -47.19 -0.98
N GLU A 306 17.49 -48.09 -0.41
CA GLU A 306 17.50 -48.38 1.01
C GLU A 306 18.83 -49.07 1.34
N CYS A 307 19.66 -48.44 2.14
CA CYS A 307 20.82 -49.12 2.74
C CYS A 307 20.31 -50.17 3.70
N LEU A 308 20.44 -51.43 3.32
CA LEU A 308 20.02 -52.59 4.12
C LEU A 308 20.97 -52.97 5.30
N ASP A 309 21.91 -52.15 5.66
CA ASP A 309 22.70 -52.36 6.86
C ASP A 309 22.34 -51.30 7.92
N GLY A 310 21.45 -51.74 8.81
CA GLY A 310 20.87 -50.94 9.87
C GLY A 310 21.83 -50.66 11.06
N LYS A 311 23.04 -50.21 10.81
CA LYS A 311 23.89 -49.64 11.83
C LYS A 311 24.59 -48.42 11.31
N ASP A 312 24.17 -47.28 11.83
CA ASP A 312 24.89 -46.00 11.82
C ASP A 312 25.00 -45.22 10.51
N CYS A 313 24.11 -45.40 9.53
CA CYS A 313 23.91 -44.43 8.49
C CYS A 313 22.89 -43.36 8.90
N ALA A 314 23.07 -42.73 10.03
CA ALA A 314 22.31 -41.56 10.48
C ALA A 314 22.68 -40.29 9.67
N SER A 315 23.70 -40.34 8.82
CA SER A 315 24.03 -39.26 7.90
C SER A 315 24.00 -39.76 6.47
N PHE A 316 23.22 -39.13 5.64
CA PHE A 316 23.14 -39.26 4.16
C PHE A 316 24.49 -39.26 3.45
N PHE A 317 25.58 -39.07 4.18
CA PHE A 317 26.98 -39.04 3.73
C PHE A 317 27.63 -40.42 3.55
N CYS A 318 27.10 -41.47 4.16
CA CYS A 318 27.70 -42.79 4.11
C CYS A 318 27.44 -43.56 2.79
N CYS A 319 26.49 -43.13 2.01
CA CYS A 319 26.13 -43.78 0.74
C CYS A 319 26.92 -43.27 -0.50
N PHE A 320 27.88 -42.35 -0.30
CA PHE A 320 28.74 -41.91 -1.40
C PHE A 320 30.11 -42.52 -1.27
N GLU A 321 30.47 -43.40 -2.21
CA GLU A 321 31.80 -44.03 -2.37
C GLU A 321 32.97 -43.07 -2.51
N ASP A 322 32.73 -41.77 -2.61
CA ASP A 322 33.74 -40.75 -2.86
C ASP A 322 34.23 -39.99 -1.61
N CYS A 323 34.07 -40.57 -0.42
CA CYS A 323 34.63 -39.96 0.81
C CYS A 323 36.17 -39.87 0.82
N ARG A 324 36.87 -40.48 -0.15
CA ARG A 324 38.34 -40.50 -0.20
C ARG A 324 39.01 -39.46 -1.05
N THR A 325 38.30 -38.74 -1.91
CA THR A 325 38.90 -37.90 -2.97
C THR A 325 38.59 -36.42 -2.90
N GLY A 326 38.32 -35.85 -1.74
CA GLY A 326 38.10 -34.38 -1.64
C GLY A 326 36.78 -33.87 -2.21
N ALA A 327 35.90 -34.72 -2.72
CA ALA A 327 34.54 -34.40 -3.18
C ALA A 327 33.60 -33.91 -2.05
N TRP A 328 34.10 -33.90 -0.85
CA TRP A 328 33.44 -33.44 0.38
C TRP A 328 32.85 -32.01 0.28
N ARG A 329 33.56 -31.10 -0.37
CA ARG A 329 33.08 -29.71 -0.53
C ARG A 329 31.90 -29.66 -1.49
N HIS A 330 31.87 -30.48 -2.53
CA HIS A 330 30.77 -30.53 -3.49
C HIS A 330 29.50 -31.12 -2.89
N GLY A 331 29.61 -32.18 -2.11
CA GLY A 331 28.47 -32.80 -1.43
C GLY A 331 27.79 -31.85 -0.43
N ARG A 332 28.55 -31.10 0.38
CA ARG A 332 27.98 -30.11 1.31
C ARG A 332 27.25 -28.97 0.59
N ILE A 333 27.80 -28.49 -0.50
CA ILE A 333 27.15 -27.44 -1.31
C ILE A 333 25.86 -27.97 -1.89
N HIS A 334 25.85 -29.19 -2.40
CA HIS A 334 24.66 -29.82 -2.98
C HIS A 334 23.51 -29.97 -1.97
N ILE A 335 23.81 -30.45 -0.78
CA ILE A 335 22.78 -30.63 0.27
C ILE A 335 22.21 -29.28 0.70
N ARG A 336 23.05 -28.25 0.81
CA ARG A 336 22.59 -26.89 1.10
C ARG A 336 21.70 -26.33 -0.01
N ILE A 337 22.07 -26.53 -1.24
CA ILE A 337 21.29 -26.08 -2.41
C ILE A 337 19.96 -26.84 -2.52
N ALA A 338 19.95 -28.16 -2.34
CA ALA A 338 18.73 -28.96 -2.34
C ALA A 338 17.75 -28.56 -1.20
N LYS A 339 18.28 -28.01 -0.09
CA LYS A 339 17.47 -27.51 1.02
C LYS A 339 17.12 -26.03 0.91
N MET A 340 17.55 -25.33 -0.13
CA MET A 340 17.32 -23.88 -0.29
C MET A 340 15.82 -23.56 -0.34
N ASP A 341 15.03 -24.29 -1.12
CA ASP A 341 13.57 -24.19 -1.13
C ASP A 341 12.97 -24.39 0.29
N SER A 342 13.50 -25.33 1.06
CA SER A 342 13.00 -25.60 2.42
C SER A 342 13.28 -24.43 3.38
N TYR A 343 14.41 -23.75 3.24
CA TYR A 343 14.70 -22.54 4.01
C TYR A 343 13.86 -21.37 3.51
N ALA A 344 13.68 -21.21 2.20
CA ALA A 344 12.87 -20.18 1.61
C ALA A 344 11.40 -20.25 2.07
N ARG A 345 10.81 -21.45 2.18
CA ARG A 345 9.44 -21.67 2.69
C ARG A 345 9.19 -21.11 4.10
N ILE A 346 10.24 -21.01 4.91
CA ILE A 346 10.13 -20.47 6.27
C ILE A 346 10.57 -19.02 6.30
N PHE A 347 11.69 -18.69 5.65
CA PHE A 347 12.30 -17.37 5.69
C PHE A 347 11.40 -16.28 5.09
N PHE A 348 10.86 -16.49 3.88
CA PHE A 348 10.05 -15.47 3.20
C PHE A 348 8.78 -15.10 3.97
N PRO A 349 7.95 -16.06 4.45
CA PRO A 349 6.77 -15.72 5.24
C PRO A 349 7.12 -15.05 6.57
N THR A 350 8.15 -15.53 7.29
CA THR A 350 8.53 -14.94 8.58
C THR A 350 9.08 -13.52 8.43
N ALA A 351 9.93 -13.28 7.43
CA ALA A 351 10.47 -11.95 7.14
C ALA A 351 9.36 -10.97 6.71
N PHE A 352 8.41 -11.43 5.90
CA PHE A 352 7.27 -10.60 5.47
C PHE A 352 6.31 -10.31 6.62
N CYS A 353 6.03 -11.28 7.50
CA CYS A 353 5.22 -11.05 8.70
C CYS A 353 5.88 -10.03 9.63
N LEU A 354 7.20 -10.16 9.85
CA LEU A 354 7.96 -9.20 10.65
C LEU A 354 7.91 -7.80 10.04
N PHE A 355 8.11 -7.68 8.72
CA PHE A 355 7.98 -6.41 8.02
C PHE A 355 6.58 -5.80 8.20
N ASN A 356 5.50 -6.59 8.01
CA ASN A 356 4.14 -6.10 8.21
C ASN A 356 3.92 -5.60 9.63
N LEU A 357 4.38 -6.34 10.63
CA LEU A 357 4.26 -5.95 12.04
C LEU A 357 4.96 -4.60 12.28
N VAL A 358 6.22 -4.47 11.85
CA VAL A 358 6.99 -3.21 12.01
C VAL A 358 6.32 -2.07 11.25
N TYR A 359 5.89 -2.30 10.00
CA TYR A 359 5.23 -1.30 9.17
C TYR A 359 3.95 -0.77 9.82
N TRP A 360 3.03 -1.65 10.21
CA TRP A 360 1.74 -1.24 10.78
C TRP A 360 1.90 -0.61 12.17
N VAL A 361 2.80 -1.14 13.01
CA VAL A 361 3.10 -0.51 14.30
C VAL A 361 3.68 0.90 14.11
N SER A 362 4.63 1.06 13.19
CA SER A 362 5.26 2.36 12.93
C SER A 362 4.27 3.43 12.44
N TYR A 363 3.35 3.08 11.53
CA TYR A 363 2.45 4.06 10.92
C TYR A 363 1.10 4.24 11.63
N LEU A 364 0.70 3.31 12.50
CA LEU A 364 -0.54 3.45 13.27
C LEU A 364 -0.32 4.01 14.68
N TYR A 365 0.87 3.84 15.27
CA TYR A 365 1.15 4.24 16.66
C TYR A 365 2.22 5.33 16.80
N LEU A 366 3.05 5.57 15.81
CA LEU A 366 3.95 6.72 15.70
C LEU A 366 3.35 7.81 14.81
#